data_50d3291c22fadfda6c80ecaa260597b1
#
_entry.id   50d3291c22fadfda6c80ecaa260597b1
#
_cell.length_a   1.000
_cell.length_b   1.000
_cell.length_c   1.000
_cell.angle_alpha   90.00
_cell.angle_beta   90.00
_cell.angle_gamma   90.00
#
_symmetry.space_group_name_H-M   'P 1'
#
loop_
_entity.id
_entity.type
_entity.pdbx_description
1 polymer ?
#
loop_
_entity_poly.entity_id
_entity_poly.type
_entity_poly.pdbx_seq_one_letter_code
_entity_poly.pdbx_strand_id
1 'polypeptide(L)'
;MLSAPSFAEGRPLSVLCELTYRCNLQCPYCYNPLALREYRDELSTDQWRAALQQAADLGVVQAHFSGGEPTLRPDLAQIVQSASRAGLYTNLITQGTFLDDALLDALLASCLDHIQISIQAPEAEPADRIAGATVHARKREALQRVLRRDVALTLNCVLHRLNHAAIGDVIAFAEELGVTRLELANVQFYGWAYRNRLALMPTRRQVETGEAIVAAARERLRGKMEIVYVRPDYFDDFPKPCMNGWGRQFMTIAPNGYVLPCPAAAAISQLSFENVRERRLEEIWRDSDSFRRYRGTGWMPEPCRSCDRREIDWGGCRCQAFLLTGDAGVTDPACSLSADHPLVVALRDAPEEGALVARRA
;
A
#
# COMPACT_ATOMS: atom_id res chain seq x y z
N MET A 1 -0.04 -13.86 -33.44
CA MET A 1 1.13 -13.25 -32.78
C MET A 1 0.66 -11.93 -32.19
N LEU A 2 0.44 -11.88 -30.86
CA LEU A 2 0.12 -10.63 -30.17
C LEU A 2 1.43 -9.84 -30.07
N SER A 3 1.47 -8.62 -30.59
CA SER A 3 2.62 -7.73 -30.46
C SER A 3 2.80 -7.42 -28.96
N ALA A 4 3.99 -7.61 -28.43
CA ALA A 4 4.32 -7.16 -27.07
C ALA A 4 3.97 -5.68 -26.95
N PRO A 5 3.33 -5.23 -25.85
CA PRO A 5 3.01 -3.82 -25.64
C PRO A 5 4.29 -3.00 -25.73
N SER A 6 4.22 -1.84 -26.39
CA SER A 6 5.38 -0.96 -26.50
C SER A 6 5.79 -0.50 -25.09
N PHE A 7 7.07 -0.39 -24.82
CA PHE A 7 7.62 0.11 -23.53
C PHE A 7 7.08 1.51 -23.17
N ALA A 8 6.60 2.28 -24.14
CA ALA A 8 5.98 3.59 -23.96
C ALA A 8 4.63 3.54 -23.22
N GLU A 9 3.88 2.44 -23.34
CA GLU A 9 2.57 2.28 -22.71
C GLU A 9 2.64 1.68 -21.29
N GLY A 10 3.82 1.22 -20.87
CA GLY A 10 4.03 0.55 -19.60
C GLY A 10 3.54 -0.90 -19.63
N ARG A 11 4.17 -1.74 -18.82
CA ARG A 11 3.80 -3.14 -18.60
C ARG A 11 3.51 -3.32 -17.10
N PRO A 12 2.39 -3.94 -16.70
CA PRO A 12 2.15 -4.20 -15.30
C PRO A 12 3.19 -5.20 -14.78
N LEU A 13 3.92 -4.80 -13.75
CA LEU A 13 4.92 -5.64 -13.07
C LEU A 13 4.34 -6.32 -11.84
N SER A 14 3.40 -5.67 -11.18
CA SER A 14 2.77 -6.21 -9.97
C SER A 14 1.27 -5.94 -9.91
N VAL A 15 0.57 -6.85 -9.24
CA VAL A 15 -0.84 -6.73 -8.91
C VAL A 15 -1.04 -6.82 -7.40
N LEU A 16 -1.75 -5.85 -6.83
CA LEU A 16 -2.27 -5.92 -5.47
C LEU A 16 -3.66 -6.55 -5.51
N CYS A 17 -3.78 -7.71 -4.90
CA CYS A 17 -5.03 -8.43 -4.74
C CYS A 17 -5.61 -8.12 -3.36
N GLU A 18 -6.57 -7.21 -3.28
CA GLU A 18 -7.29 -6.94 -2.05
C GLU A 18 -8.40 -7.98 -1.89
N LEU A 19 -8.09 -9.07 -1.18
CA LEU A 19 -8.93 -10.27 -1.16
C LEU A 19 -10.25 -10.07 -0.42
N THR A 20 -10.25 -9.22 0.60
CA THR A 20 -11.41 -8.87 1.43
C THR A 20 -11.15 -7.54 2.13
N TYR A 21 -12.22 -6.78 2.44
CA TYR A 21 -12.07 -5.63 3.34
C TYR A 21 -12.53 -5.93 4.78
N ARG A 22 -12.86 -7.18 5.08
CA ARG A 22 -13.06 -7.60 6.48
C ARG A 22 -11.73 -7.55 7.23
N CYS A 23 -11.74 -7.04 8.46
CA CYS A 23 -10.57 -6.95 9.31
C CYS A 23 -11.03 -6.90 10.77
N ASN A 24 -10.25 -7.51 11.67
CA ASN A 24 -10.47 -7.43 13.11
C ASN A 24 -9.81 -6.22 13.77
N LEU A 25 -9.06 -5.41 13.01
CA LEU A 25 -8.44 -4.18 13.51
C LEU A 25 -9.23 -2.94 13.10
N GLN A 26 -9.03 -1.86 13.86
CA GLN A 26 -9.69 -0.57 13.68
C GLN A 26 -8.69 0.58 13.50
N CYS A 27 -7.59 0.32 12.83
CA CYS A 27 -6.48 1.27 12.67
C CYS A 27 -6.96 2.61 12.09
N PRO A 28 -6.69 3.75 12.74
CA PRO A 28 -7.11 5.07 12.25
C PRO A 28 -6.38 5.52 10.99
N TYR A 29 -5.25 4.87 10.66
CA TYR A 29 -4.45 5.14 9.46
C TYR A 29 -4.77 4.21 8.29
N CYS A 30 -5.85 3.42 8.36
CA CYS A 30 -6.18 2.47 7.31
C CYS A 30 -6.49 3.19 5.98
N TYR A 31 -5.89 2.72 4.89
CA TYR A 31 -6.10 3.29 3.55
C TYR A 31 -7.36 2.74 2.85
N ASN A 32 -7.95 1.65 3.36
CA ASN A 32 -9.14 1.06 2.75
C ASN A 32 -10.27 2.09 2.60
N PRO A 33 -11.18 1.91 1.63
CA PRO A 33 -12.31 2.81 1.42
C PRO A 33 -13.16 2.99 2.68
N LEU A 34 -13.82 4.14 2.80
CA LEU A 34 -14.76 4.39 3.91
C LEU A 34 -16.04 3.54 3.76
N ALA A 35 -16.48 3.29 2.53
CA ALA A 35 -17.70 2.57 2.19
C ALA A 35 -17.46 1.05 2.07
N LEU A 36 -16.91 0.42 3.10
CA LEU A 36 -16.53 -1.00 3.08
C LEU A 36 -17.67 -1.96 2.72
N ARG A 37 -18.93 -1.55 2.96
CA ARG A 37 -20.11 -2.38 2.68
C ARG A 37 -20.38 -2.59 1.19
N GLU A 38 -19.90 -1.71 0.33
CA GLU A 38 -20.05 -1.80 -1.13
C GLU A 38 -19.17 -2.91 -1.74
N TYR A 39 -18.24 -3.47 -0.97
CA TYR A 39 -17.29 -4.48 -1.41
C TYR A 39 -17.60 -5.89 -0.87
N ARG A 40 -18.83 -6.15 -0.44
CA ARG A 40 -19.21 -7.45 0.16
C ARG A 40 -19.40 -8.57 -0.85
N ASP A 41 -19.64 -8.26 -2.13
CA ASP A 41 -19.71 -9.22 -3.22
C ASP A 41 -18.28 -9.60 -3.66
N GLU A 42 -17.57 -10.33 -2.80
CA GLU A 42 -16.18 -10.71 -3.01
C GLU A 42 -16.04 -11.73 -4.15
N LEU A 43 -14.94 -11.66 -4.89
CA LEU A 43 -14.58 -12.66 -5.90
C LEU A 43 -14.44 -14.05 -5.25
N SER A 44 -14.98 -15.08 -5.93
CA SER A 44 -14.79 -16.47 -5.57
C SER A 44 -13.35 -16.93 -5.82
N THR A 45 -12.97 -18.09 -5.29
CA THR A 45 -11.67 -18.73 -5.55
C THR A 45 -11.40 -18.90 -7.03
N ASP A 46 -12.40 -19.32 -7.80
CA ASP A 46 -12.27 -19.55 -9.25
C ASP A 46 -12.11 -18.23 -10.02
N GLN A 47 -12.82 -17.18 -9.60
CA GLN A 47 -12.66 -15.85 -10.19
C GLN A 47 -11.27 -15.26 -9.88
N TRP A 48 -10.75 -15.43 -8.66
CA TRP A 48 -9.37 -15.08 -8.35
C TRP A 48 -8.36 -15.86 -9.17
N ARG A 49 -8.56 -17.18 -9.34
CA ARG A 49 -7.70 -18.01 -10.20
C ARG A 49 -7.65 -17.49 -11.63
N ALA A 50 -8.82 -17.17 -12.19
CA ALA A 50 -8.92 -16.62 -13.55
C ALA A 50 -8.25 -15.25 -13.68
N ALA A 51 -8.42 -14.36 -12.69
CA ALA A 51 -7.80 -13.03 -12.67
C ALA A 51 -6.27 -13.11 -12.54
N LEU A 52 -5.75 -13.99 -11.69
CA LEU A 52 -4.30 -14.21 -11.51
C LEU A 52 -3.66 -14.81 -12.76
N GLN A 53 -4.33 -15.74 -13.45
CA GLN A 53 -3.85 -16.26 -14.73
C GLN A 53 -3.79 -15.14 -15.78
N GLN A 54 -4.84 -14.33 -15.89
CA GLN A 54 -4.84 -13.18 -16.81
C GLN A 54 -3.76 -12.14 -16.46
N ALA A 55 -3.46 -11.93 -15.18
CA ALA A 55 -2.36 -11.06 -14.77
C ALA A 55 -1.00 -11.62 -15.21
N ALA A 56 -0.76 -12.92 -15.05
CA ALA A 56 0.46 -13.59 -15.51
C ALA A 56 0.59 -13.52 -17.04
N ASP A 57 -0.50 -13.78 -17.78
CA ASP A 57 -0.53 -13.69 -19.25
C ASP A 57 -0.22 -12.28 -19.75
N LEU A 58 -0.63 -11.25 -18.99
CA LEU A 58 -0.34 -9.83 -19.26
C LEU A 58 1.13 -9.46 -18.92
N GLY A 59 1.83 -10.34 -18.21
CA GLY A 59 3.23 -10.21 -17.88
C GLY A 59 3.51 -9.62 -16.50
N VAL A 60 2.54 -9.63 -15.62
CA VAL A 60 2.75 -9.41 -14.18
C VAL A 60 3.73 -10.47 -13.64
N VAL A 61 4.64 -10.07 -12.78
CA VAL A 61 5.63 -10.98 -12.17
C VAL A 61 5.42 -11.15 -10.66
N GLN A 62 4.64 -10.25 -10.02
CA GLN A 62 4.40 -10.29 -8.58
C GLN A 62 2.92 -10.10 -8.24
N ALA A 63 2.39 -10.96 -7.36
CA ALA A 63 1.08 -10.85 -6.76
C ALA A 63 1.20 -10.59 -5.25
N HIS A 64 0.62 -9.48 -4.79
CA HIS A 64 0.56 -9.11 -3.38
C HIS A 64 -0.85 -9.35 -2.85
N PHE A 65 -1.00 -10.25 -1.89
CA PHE A 65 -2.28 -10.56 -1.25
C PHE A 65 -2.47 -9.71 0.00
N SER A 66 -3.48 -8.85 -0.03
CA SER A 66 -3.77 -7.87 1.01
C SER A 66 -5.28 -7.66 1.16
N GLY A 67 -5.67 -6.48 1.64
CA GLY A 67 -7.06 -6.05 1.80
C GLY A 67 -7.30 -5.42 3.16
N GLY A 68 -8.32 -5.90 3.89
CA GLY A 68 -8.44 -5.70 5.32
C GLY A 68 -7.48 -6.64 6.05
N GLU A 69 -7.90 -7.91 6.21
CA GLU A 69 -7.03 -8.98 6.69
C GLU A 69 -7.25 -10.24 5.82
N PRO A 70 -6.30 -10.55 4.93
CA PRO A 70 -6.47 -11.64 3.95
C PRO A 70 -6.56 -13.02 4.62
N THR A 71 -5.99 -13.23 5.81
CA THR A 71 -6.08 -14.49 6.54
C THR A 71 -7.49 -14.82 7.08
N LEU A 72 -8.44 -13.89 6.96
CA LEU A 72 -9.86 -14.15 7.22
C LEU A 72 -10.55 -14.92 6.08
N ARG A 73 -9.89 -15.09 4.93
CA ARG A 73 -10.42 -15.90 3.83
C ARG A 73 -10.03 -17.37 4.01
N PRO A 74 -11.01 -18.29 4.06
CA PRO A 74 -10.73 -19.71 4.25
C PRO A 74 -10.04 -20.36 3.03
N ASP A 75 -10.16 -19.73 1.85
CA ASP A 75 -9.59 -20.17 0.59
C ASP A 75 -8.24 -19.49 0.25
N LEU A 76 -7.64 -18.75 1.19
CA LEU A 76 -6.39 -18.00 0.94
C LEU A 76 -5.28 -18.89 0.36
N ALA A 77 -5.04 -20.07 0.94
CA ALA A 77 -4.00 -20.98 0.46
C ALA A 77 -4.24 -21.44 -0.99
N GLN A 78 -5.51 -21.64 -1.39
CA GLN A 78 -5.87 -22.00 -2.76
C GLN A 78 -5.62 -20.84 -3.75
N ILE A 79 -5.88 -19.62 -3.33
CA ILE A 79 -5.61 -18.41 -4.13
C ILE A 79 -4.09 -18.24 -4.31
N VAL A 80 -3.30 -18.35 -3.24
CA VAL A 80 -1.84 -18.31 -3.29
C VAL A 80 -1.31 -19.40 -4.24
N GLN A 81 -1.78 -20.63 -4.11
CA GLN A 81 -1.39 -21.73 -4.99
C GLN A 81 -1.68 -21.44 -6.46
N SER A 82 -2.81 -20.77 -6.74
CA SER A 82 -3.19 -20.40 -8.10
C SER A 82 -2.22 -19.38 -8.71
N ALA A 83 -1.78 -18.38 -7.92
CA ALA A 83 -0.78 -17.42 -8.35
C ALA A 83 0.60 -18.05 -8.58
N SER A 84 1.04 -18.89 -7.65
CA SER A 84 2.30 -19.62 -7.78
C SER A 84 2.32 -20.52 -9.03
N ARG A 85 1.22 -21.24 -9.30
CA ARG A 85 1.08 -22.07 -10.51
C ARG A 85 1.08 -21.24 -11.81
N ALA A 86 0.60 -20.00 -11.75
CA ALA A 86 0.69 -19.07 -12.86
C ALA A 86 2.10 -18.45 -13.03
N GLY A 87 3.06 -18.79 -12.18
CA GLY A 87 4.44 -18.31 -12.24
C GLY A 87 4.66 -16.93 -11.60
N LEU A 88 3.73 -16.48 -10.76
CA LEU A 88 3.84 -15.20 -10.05
C LEU A 88 4.63 -15.39 -8.74
N TYR A 89 5.54 -14.47 -8.44
CA TYR A 89 6.10 -14.31 -7.09
C TYR A 89 5.01 -13.86 -6.15
N THR A 90 4.84 -14.54 -5.02
CA THR A 90 3.69 -14.37 -4.13
C THR A 90 4.10 -13.71 -2.81
N ASN A 91 3.41 -12.64 -2.43
CA ASN A 91 3.63 -11.92 -1.18
C ASN A 91 2.33 -11.78 -0.41
N LEU A 92 2.30 -12.25 0.85
CA LEU A 92 1.19 -12.06 1.78
C LEU A 92 1.45 -10.85 2.68
N ILE A 93 0.56 -9.86 2.64
CA ILE A 93 0.58 -8.69 3.50
C ILE A 93 -0.52 -8.87 4.57
N THR A 94 -0.13 -9.12 5.82
CA THR A 94 -1.04 -9.44 6.92
C THR A 94 -0.65 -8.71 8.21
N GLN A 95 -1.60 -8.56 9.09
CA GLN A 95 -1.34 -8.13 10.46
C GLN A 95 -1.01 -9.32 11.40
N GLY A 96 -1.14 -10.57 10.94
CA GLY A 96 -0.61 -11.78 11.56
C GLY A 96 -1.48 -12.44 12.64
N THR A 97 -2.55 -11.81 13.14
CA THR A 97 -3.27 -12.34 14.33
C THR A 97 -4.00 -13.67 14.12
N PHE A 98 -4.23 -14.07 12.88
CA PHE A 98 -4.85 -15.35 12.52
C PHE A 98 -3.86 -16.31 11.84
N LEU A 99 -2.58 -15.95 11.80
CA LEU A 99 -1.53 -16.77 11.20
C LEU A 99 -1.03 -17.79 12.23
N ASP A 100 -1.78 -18.88 12.42
CA ASP A 100 -1.38 -20.02 13.20
C ASP A 100 -0.46 -20.98 12.42
N ASP A 101 0.04 -22.03 13.07
CA ASP A 101 0.96 -22.99 12.43
C ASP A 101 0.27 -23.73 11.28
N ALA A 102 -1.01 -24.08 11.39
CA ALA A 102 -1.74 -24.82 10.35
C ALA A 102 -1.93 -23.98 9.08
N LEU A 103 -2.34 -22.71 9.22
CA LEU A 103 -2.48 -21.80 8.09
C LEU A 103 -1.11 -21.49 7.46
N LEU A 104 -0.09 -21.24 8.28
CA LEU A 104 1.25 -20.96 7.79
C LEU A 104 1.80 -22.14 6.99
N ASP A 105 1.70 -23.37 7.51
CA ASP A 105 2.16 -24.57 6.81
C ASP A 105 1.37 -24.81 5.51
N ALA A 106 0.07 -24.54 5.48
CA ALA A 106 -0.76 -24.60 4.27
C ALA A 106 -0.33 -23.57 3.21
N LEU A 107 0.00 -22.34 3.62
CA LEU A 107 0.50 -21.29 2.75
C LEU A 107 1.87 -21.65 2.15
N LEU A 108 2.78 -22.17 2.96
CA LEU A 108 4.10 -22.62 2.51
C LEU A 108 3.98 -23.83 1.55
N ALA A 109 3.10 -24.78 1.85
CA ALA A 109 2.79 -25.89 0.93
C ALA A 109 2.16 -25.40 -0.40
N SER A 110 1.57 -24.21 -0.40
CA SER A 110 1.03 -23.52 -1.59
C SER A 110 2.09 -22.67 -2.32
N CYS A 111 3.37 -22.78 -1.92
CA CYS A 111 4.51 -22.03 -2.46
C CYS A 111 4.38 -20.52 -2.26
N LEU A 112 4.04 -20.09 -1.06
CA LEU A 112 4.13 -18.67 -0.68
C LEU A 112 5.61 -18.27 -0.54
N ASP A 113 6.04 -17.24 -1.30
CA ASP A 113 7.45 -16.82 -1.35
C ASP A 113 7.82 -15.82 -0.25
N HIS A 114 6.89 -14.95 0.17
CA HIS A 114 7.17 -13.84 1.07
C HIS A 114 6.00 -13.51 1.98
N ILE A 115 6.29 -13.10 3.21
CA ILE A 115 5.32 -12.60 4.17
C ILE A 115 5.74 -11.22 4.65
N GLN A 116 4.82 -10.27 4.61
CA GLN A 116 4.96 -8.97 5.27
C GLN A 116 4.03 -8.92 6.45
N ILE A 117 4.57 -8.73 7.66
CA ILE A 117 3.77 -8.58 8.89
C ILE A 117 3.81 -7.13 9.36
N SER A 118 2.62 -6.56 9.61
CA SER A 118 2.47 -5.18 10.08
C SER A 118 2.39 -5.09 11.59
N ILE A 119 3.22 -4.23 12.19
CA ILE A 119 3.16 -3.83 13.60
C ILE A 119 2.84 -2.34 13.72
N GLN A 120 2.38 -1.89 14.90
CA GLN A 120 2.08 -0.49 15.15
C GLN A 120 3.11 0.17 16.08
N ALA A 121 3.66 -0.60 17.00
CA ALA A 121 4.73 -0.24 17.94
C ALA A 121 5.35 -1.53 18.52
N PRO A 122 6.55 -1.46 19.12
CA PRO A 122 7.18 -2.60 19.80
C PRO A 122 6.46 -2.99 21.10
N GLU A 123 5.94 -2.00 21.86
CA GLU A 123 5.26 -2.19 23.11
C GLU A 123 3.76 -2.43 22.92
N ALA A 124 3.17 -3.21 23.85
CA ALA A 124 1.79 -3.65 23.77
C ALA A 124 0.77 -2.50 23.85
N GLU A 125 0.93 -1.58 24.81
CA GLU A 125 -0.04 -0.52 25.06
C GLU A 125 -0.20 0.41 23.84
N PRO A 126 0.87 1.04 23.31
CA PRO A 126 0.72 1.88 22.13
C PRO A 126 0.32 1.09 20.87
N ALA A 127 0.78 -0.16 20.72
CA ALA A 127 0.42 -0.98 19.58
C ALA A 127 -1.08 -1.32 19.56
N ASP A 128 -1.63 -1.78 20.67
CA ASP A 128 -3.04 -2.15 20.81
C ASP A 128 -3.96 -0.92 20.69
N ARG A 129 -3.56 0.21 21.27
CA ARG A 129 -4.29 1.47 21.13
C ARG A 129 -4.39 1.92 19.66
N ILE A 130 -3.29 1.86 18.91
CA ILE A 130 -3.27 2.23 17.49
C ILE A 130 -4.04 1.20 16.65
N ALA A 131 -3.93 -0.09 16.97
CA ALA A 131 -4.66 -1.15 16.29
C ALA A 131 -6.18 -1.10 16.55
N GLY A 132 -6.59 -0.47 17.64
CA GLY A 132 -7.98 -0.49 18.14
C GLY A 132 -8.44 -1.87 18.62
N ALA A 133 -7.50 -2.75 19.00
CA ALA A 133 -7.75 -4.11 19.46
C ALA A 133 -6.55 -4.66 20.24
N THR A 134 -6.79 -5.52 21.24
CA THR A 134 -5.74 -6.19 22.03
C THR A 134 -5.16 -7.36 21.22
N VAL A 135 -4.11 -7.11 20.45
CA VAL A 135 -3.56 -8.08 19.49
C VAL A 135 -2.03 -8.19 19.48
N HIS A 136 -1.33 -7.33 20.19
CA HIS A 136 0.13 -7.26 20.17
C HIS A 136 0.80 -8.61 20.47
N ALA A 137 0.36 -9.32 21.52
CA ALA A 137 0.91 -10.63 21.86
C ALA A 137 0.77 -11.64 20.71
N ARG A 138 -0.42 -11.71 20.08
CA ARG A 138 -0.65 -12.61 18.92
C ARG A 138 0.23 -12.25 17.72
N LYS A 139 0.49 -10.97 17.48
CA LYS A 139 1.40 -10.52 16.40
C LYS A 139 2.84 -10.96 16.67
N ARG A 140 3.31 -10.82 17.91
CA ARG A 140 4.64 -11.32 18.31
C ARG A 140 4.76 -12.83 18.13
N GLU A 141 3.75 -13.59 18.51
CA GLU A 141 3.71 -15.04 18.28
C GLU A 141 3.75 -15.38 16.79
N ALA A 142 2.98 -14.67 15.96
CA ALA A 142 3.00 -14.86 14.50
C ALA A 142 4.39 -14.57 13.91
N LEU A 143 5.04 -13.48 14.32
CA LEU A 143 6.42 -13.16 13.92
C LEU A 143 7.38 -14.29 14.29
N GLN A 144 7.30 -14.81 15.53
CA GLN A 144 8.13 -15.92 15.98
C GLN A 144 7.86 -17.21 15.19
N ARG A 145 6.59 -17.48 14.79
CA ARG A 145 6.24 -18.63 13.95
C ARG A 145 6.87 -18.50 12.56
N VAL A 146 6.77 -17.35 11.93
CA VAL A 146 7.33 -17.09 10.60
C VAL A 146 8.86 -17.16 10.63
N LEU A 147 9.51 -16.57 11.65
CA LEU A 147 10.96 -16.61 11.80
C LEU A 147 11.54 -18.03 11.99
N ARG A 148 10.72 -18.99 12.44
CA ARG A 148 11.13 -20.42 12.52
C ARG A 148 10.95 -21.20 11.22
N ARG A 149 10.41 -20.56 10.17
CA ARG A 149 10.19 -21.16 8.84
C ARG A 149 11.16 -20.57 7.83
N ASP A 150 11.47 -21.33 6.81
CA ASP A 150 12.28 -20.86 5.68
C ASP A 150 11.40 -20.10 4.68
N VAL A 151 11.07 -18.86 5.01
CA VAL A 151 10.29 -17.94 4.18
C VAL A 151 10.77 -16.50 4.37
N ALA A 152 10.83 -15.75 3.30
CA ALA A 152 11.22 -14.34 3.38
C ALA A 152 10.20 -13.52 4.21
N LEU A 153 10.72 -12.73 5.15
CA LEU A 153 9.90 -11.88 6.04
C LEU A 153 10.30 -10.41 5.91
N THR A 154 9.30 -9.55 5.70
CA THR A 154 9.41 -8.10 5.94
C THR A 154 8.58 -7.73 7.16
N LEU A 155 9.19 -7.07 8.13
CA LEU A 155 8.47 -6.37 9.18
C LEU A 155 8.09 -4.99 8.68
N ASN A 156 6.81 -4.62 8.76
CA ASN A 156 6.33 -3.31 8.34
C ASN A 156 5.77 -2.51 9.52
N CYS A 157 6.11 -1.23 9.59
CA CYS A 157 5.50 -0.29 10.52
C CYS A 157 5.07 0.97 9.77
N VAL A 158 3.75 1.24 9.76
CA VAL A 158 3.22 2.49 9.22
C VAL A 158 3.44 3.60 10.24
N LEU A 159 4.25 4.58 9.86
CA LEU A 159 4.64 5.72 10.69
C LEU A 159 3.62 6.86 10.57
N HIS A 160 3.27 7.44 11.68
CA HIS A 160 2.42 8.62 11.81
C HIS A 160 2.72 9.32 13.14
N ARG A 161 2.12 10.49 13.38
CA ARG A 161 2.39 11.30 14.59
C ARG A 161 2.44 10.49 15.89
N LEU A 162 1.56 9.48 16.03
CA LEU A 162 1.39 8.74 17.30
C LEU A 162 2.51 7.72 17.59
N ASN A 163 3.27 7.29 16.59
CA ASN A 163 4.35 6.30 16.77
C ASN A 163 5.69 6.73 16.16
N HIS A 164 5.77 7.92 15.57
CA HIS A 164 6.98 8.41 14.93
C HIS A 164 8.16 8.53 15.90
N ALA A 165 7.90 8.85 17.17
CA ALA A 165 8.93 8.91 18.20
C ALA A 165 9.54 7.53 18.54
N ALA A 166 8.83 6.45 18.25
CA ALA A 166 9.25 5.07 18.54
C ALA A 166 10.08 4.43 17.40
N ILE A 167 10.50 5.17 16.36
CA ILE A 167 11.27 4.62 15.22
C ILE A 167 12.50 3.85 15.68
N GLY A 168 13.26 4.40 16.65
CA GLY A 168 14.44 3.74 17.21
C GLY A 168 14.11 2.41 17.87
N ASP A 169 13.02 2.38 18.63
CA ASP A 169 12.56 1.18 19.35
C ASP A 169 12.01 0.12 18.36
N VAL A 170 11.35 0.53 17.27
CA VAL A 170 10.91 -0.37 16.19
C VAL A 170 12.12 -1.02 15.51
N ILE A 171 13.19 -0.26 15.25
CA ILE A 171 14.43 -0.77 14.66
C ILE A 171 15.11 -1.76 15.63
N ALA A 172 15.21 -1.42 16.91
CA ALA A 172 15.79 -2.29 17.94
C ALA A 172 14.99 -3.58 18.09
N PHE A 173 13.66 -3.50 18.07
CA PHE A 173 12.77 -4.66 18.10
C PHE A 173 12.96 -5.59 16.88
N ALA A 174 13.07 -5.02 15.68
CA ALA A 174 13.33 -5.80 14.46
C ALA A 174 14.71 -6.49 14.52
N GLU A 175 15.72 -5.80 15.06
CA GLU A 175 17.08 -6.35 15.26
C GLU A 175 17.09 -7.49 16.28
N GLU A 176 16.41 -7.32 17.43
CA GLU A 176 16.26 -8.36 18.47
C GLU A 176 15.61 -9.62 17.91
N LEU A 177 14.60 -9.48 17.06
CA LEU A 177 13.94 -10.61 16.41
C LEU A 177 14.77 -11.27 15.30
N GLY A 178 15.87 -10.66 14.87
CA GLY A 178 16.68 -11.14 13.74
C GLY A 178 16.01 -10.94 12.37
N VAL A 179 15.10 -9.96 12.25
CA VAL A 179 14.47 -9.62 10.98
C VAL A 179 15.49 -9.01 10.02
N THR A 180 15.55 -9.52 8.79
CA THR A 180 16.50 -9.05 7.78
C THR A 180 16.01 -7.91 6.91
N ARG A 181 14.70 -7.61 6.93
CA ARG A 181 14.07 -6.51 6.18
C ARG A 181 13.02 -5.80 7.01
N LEU A 182 13.22 -4.52 7.25
CA LEU A 182 12.29 -3.62 7.96
C LEU A 182 11.82 -2.52 7.01
N GLU A 183 10.50 -2.35 6.89
CA GLU A 183 9.89 -1.25 6.17
C GLU A 183 9.25 -0.27 7.16
N LEU A 184 9.70 0.97 7.12
CA LEU A 184 9.19 2.12 7.86
C LEU A 184 8.53 3.07 6.87
N ALA A 185 7.23 2.90 6.64
CA ALA A 185 6.48 3.65 5.66
C ALA A 185 5.64 4.74 6.33
N ASN A 186 5.90 6.01 6.02
CA ASN A 186 5.03 7.08 6.50
C ASN A 186 3.63 6.94 5.89
N VAL A 187 2.62 7.23 6.71
CA VAL A 187 1.21 7.12 6.35
C VAL A 187 0.90 7.90 5.08
N GLN A 188 0.15 7.26 4.18
CA GLN A 188 -0.45 7.89 3.02
C GLN A 188 -1.89 8.28 3.37
N PHE A 189 -2.28 9.52 3.09
CA PHE A 189 -3.57 10.06 3.52
C PHE A 189 -4.70 9.71 2.54
N TYR A 190 -5.16 8.44 2.64
CA TYR A 190 -6.33 7.91 1.92
C TYR A 190 -7.31 7.28 2.90
N GLY A 191 -8.56 7.10 2.51
CA GLY A 191 -9.57 6.42 3.32
C GLY A 191 -9.65 6.99 4.75
N TRP A 192 -9.48 6.12 5.75
CA TRP A 192 -9.50 6.49 7.17
C TRP A 192 -8.31 7.36 7.56
N ALA A 193 -7.13 7.14 6.97
CA ALA A 193 -5.97 8.00 7.19
C ALA A 193 -6.25 9.45 6.76
N TYR A 194 -6.93 9.67 5.62
CA TYR A 194 -7.31 11.01 5.17
C TYR A 194 -8.32 11.66 6.12
N ARG A 195 -9.29 10.88 6.62
CA ARG A 195 -10.25 11.35 7.62
C ARG A 195 -9.58 11.80 8.92
N ASN A 196 -8.50 11.12 9.32
CA ASN A 196 -7.74 11.39 10.53
C ASN A 196 -6.47 12.23 10.30
N ARG A 197 -6.32 12.86 9.12
CA ARG A 197 -5.05 13.46 8.68
C ARG A 197 -4.46 14.48 9.65
N LEU A 198 -5.29 15.29 10.30
CA LEU A 198 -4.82 16.29 11.27
C LEU A 198 -4.21 15.66 12.53
N ALA A 199 -4.79 14.56 12.99
CA ALA A 199 -4.27 13.81 14.15
C ALA A 199 -3.08 12.90 13.81
N LEU A 200 -2.95 12.48 12.55
CA LEU A 200 -1.92 11.52 12.11
C LEU A 200 -0.72 12.19 11.43
N MET A 201 -0.83 13.45 10.98
CA MET A 201 0.25 14.18 10.31
C MET A 201 1.45 14.31 11.26
N PRO A 202 2.63 13.76 10.92
CA PRO A 202 3.82 13.97 11.74
C PRO A 202 4.24 15.44 11.71
N THR A 203 4.92 15.89 12.74
CA THR A 203 5.56 17.22 12.73
C THR A 203 6.86 17.16 11.91
N ARG A 204 7.30 18.31 11.39
CA ARG A 204 8.60 18.42 10.70
C ARG A 204 9.74 17.86 11.58
N ARG A 205 9.76 18.23 12.87
CA ARG A 205 10.74 17.74 13.82
C ARG A 205 10.73 16.20 13.95
N GLN A 206 9.54 15.57 13.98
CA GLN A 206 9.45 14.11 14.01
C GLN A 206 10.06 13.49 12.76
N VAL A 207 9.74 14.03 11.58
CA VAL A 207 10.28 13.52 10.29
C VAL A 207 11.81 13.65 10.28
N GLU A 208 12.36 14.81 10.55
CA GLU A 208 13.82 15.06 10.56
C GLU A 208 14.55 14.18 11.57
N THR A 209 14.00 14.04 12.79
CA THR A 209 14.55 13.15 13.82
C THR A 209 14.51 11.69 13.37
N GLY A 210 13.38 11.24 12.80
CA GLY A 210 13.24 9.87 12.28
C GLY A 210 14.23 9.57 11.17
N GLU A 211 14.44 10.50 10.25
CA GLU A 211 15.44 10.36 9.18
C GLU A 211 16.86 10.19 9.71
N ALA A 212 17.23 10.99 10.70
CA ALA A 212 18.55 10.87 11.34
C ALA A 212 18.74 9.51 12.03
N ILE A 213 17.71 9.03 12.75
CA ILE A 213 17.72 7.70 13.39
C ILE A 213 17.86 6.59 12.34
N VAL A 214 17.08 6.66 11.27
CA VAL A 214 17.13 5.66 10.20
C VAL A 214 18.49 5.67 9.49
N ALA A 215 19.06 6.83 9.20
CA ALA A 215 20.38 6.97 8.58
C ALA A 215 21.47 6.29 9.43
N ALA A 216 21.49 6.59 10.73
CA ALA A 216 22.43 5.98 11.68
C ALA A 216 22.24 4.45 11.78
N ALA A 217 21.00 3.99 11.81
CA ALA A 217 20.67 2.56 11.86
C ALA A 217 21.10 1.82 10.59
N ARG A 218 20.90 2.39 9.40
CA ARG A 218 21.36 1.81 8.13
C ARG A 218 22.87 1.58 8.10
N GLU A 219 23.65 2.53 8.60
CA GLU A 219 25.10 2.35 8.72
C GLU A 219 25.46 1.23 9.71
N ARG A 220 24.87 1.25 10.89
CA ARG A 220 25.14 0.26 11.96
C ARG A 220 24.74 -1.15 11.57
N LEU A 221 23.66 -1.30 10.81
CA LEU A 221 23.05 -2.58 10.46
C LEU A 221 23.36 -3.02 9.01
N ARG A 222 24.31 -2.36 8.36
CA ARG A 222 24.74 -2.68 7.01
C ARG A 222 25.12 -4.17 6.88
N GLY A 223 24.52 -4.87 5.92
CA GLY A 223 24.73 -6.29 5.69
C GLY A 223 24.01 -7.23 6.67
N LYS A 224 23.28 -6.68 7.68
CA LYS A 224 22.48 -7.47 8.63
C LYS A 224 20.98 -7.26 8.43
N MET A 225 20.55 -6.03 8.25
CA MET A 225 19.14 -5.68 8.03
C MET A 225 19.02 -4.58 6.99
N GLU A 226 18.18 -4.79 6.00
CA GLU A 226 17.75 -3.75 5.07
C GLU A 226 16.64 -2.91 5.73
N ILE A 227 16.82 -1.60 5.80
CA ILE A 227 15.81 -0.68 6.29
C ILE A 227 15.30 0.16 5.12
N VAL A 228 14.08 -0.10 4.69
CA VAL A 228 13.35 0.74 3.74
C VAL A 228 12.63 1.84 4.51
N TYR A 229 12.91 3.10 4.18
CA TYR A 229 12.21 4.23 4.78
C TYR A 229 11.54 5.04 3.70
N VAL A 230 10.23 5.17 3.80
CA VAL A 230 9.39 5.94 2.88
C VAL A 230 9.07 7.28 3.55
N ARG A 231 9.71 8.35 3.08
CA ARG A 231 9.48 9.72 3.57
C ARG A 231 8.05 10.18 3.24
N PRO A 232 7.37 11.00 4.08
CA PRO A 232 6.06 11.53 3.72
C PRO A 232 6.18 12.61 2.62
N ASP A 233 5.31 12.54 1.60
CA ASP A 233 5.34 13.45 0.45
C ASP A 233 5.17 14.93 0.82
N TYR A 234 4.39 15.20 1.87
CA TYR A 234 4.09 16.57 2.32
C TYR A 234 5.29 17.33 2.90
N PHE A 235 6.45 16.66 3.05
CA PHE A 235 7.69 17.25 3.57
C PHE A 235 8.80 17.33 2.51
N ASP A 236 8.51 16.97 1.28
CA ASP A 236 9.40 17.11 0.13
C ASP A 236 9.00 18.34 -0.72
N ASP A 237 9.91 18.85 -1.53
CA ASP A 237 9.63 19.95 -2.48
C ASP A 237 8.91 19.46 -3.73
N PHE A 238 9.06 18.17 -4.05
CA PHE A 238 8.49 17.54 -5.22
C PHE A 238 7.83 16.22 -4.83
N PRO A 239 6.70 15.87 -5.47
CA PRO A 239 6.02 14.63 -5.18
C PRO A 239 6.83 13.42 -5.67
N LYS A 240 6.59 12.26 -5.07
CA LYS A 240 7.07 10.98 -5.59
C LYS A 240 6.31 10.56 -6.84
N PRO A 241 6.95 9.77 -7.73
CA PRO A 241 6.24 9.20 -8.86
C PRO A 241 5.16 8.23 -8.36
N CYS A 242 3.91 8.48 -8.75
CA CYS A 242 2.80 7.57 -8.43
C CYS A 242 2.99 6.24 -9.15
N MET A 243 3.50 5.21 -8.46
CA MET A 243 3.76 3.88 -9.02
C MET A 243 4.56 3.91 -10.33
N ASN A 244 5.57 4.79 -10.42
CA ASN A 244 6.34 5.10 -11.63
C ASN A 244 5.48 5.57 -12.82
N GLY A 245 4.43 6.29 -12.54
CA GLY A 245 3.44 6.79 -13.49
C GLY A 245 2.12 6.03 -13.43
N TRP A 246 1.02 6.77 -13.48
CA TRP A 246 -0.33 6.25 -13.43
C TRP A 246 -0.58 5.17 -14.50
N GLY A 247 -1.06 3.98 -14.08
CA GLY A 247 -1.40 2.88 -14.97
C GLY A 247 -0.24 2.32 -15.80
N ARG A 248 1.02 2.37 -15.28
CA ARG A 248 2.21 1.94 -16.02
C ARG A 248 2.84 0.64 -15.53
N GLN A 249 2.88 0.39 -14.23
CA GLN A 249 3.58 -0.78 -13.67
C GLN A 249 2.78 -1.54 -12.63
N PHE A 250 1.67 -0.98 -12.18
CA PHE A 250 0.93 -1.48 -11.04
C PHE A 250 -0.58 -1.46 -11.30
N MET A 251 -1.28 -2.44 -10.77
CA MET A 251 -2.73 -2.45 -10.69
C MET A 251 -3.19 -3.03 -9.36
N THR A 252 -4.40 -2.70 -8.96
CA THR A 252 -5.09 -3.29 -7.82
C THR A 252 -6.36 -3.97 -8.31
N ILE A 253 -6.65 -5.16 -7.82
CA ILE A 253 -7.95 -5.81 -7.96
C ILE A 253 -8.64 -5.76 -6.60
N ALA A 254 -9.75 -5.03 -6.51
CA ALA A 254 -10.55 -4.90 -5.31
C ALA A 254 -11.32 -6.20 -5.00
N PRO A 255 -11.82 -6.41 -3.76
CA PRO A 255 -12.50 -7.65 -3.39
C PRO A 255 -13.68 -8.02 -4.29
N ASN A 256 -14.42 -7.02 -4.76
CA ASN A 256 -15.59 -7.17 -5.64
C ASN A 256 -15.23 -7.22 -7.14
N GLY A 257 -13.94 -7.28 -7.49
CA GLY A 257 -13.46 -7.48 -8.86
C GLY A 257 -13.19 -6.21 -9.66
N TYR A 258 -13.43 -5.01 -9.12
CA TYR A 258 -13.02 -3.79 -9.81
C TYR A 258 -11.50 -3.67 -9.91
N VAL A 259 -11.01 -3.24 -11.08
CA VAL A 259 -9.59 -3.06 -11.37
C VAL A 259 -9.23 -1.58 -11.33
N LEU A 260 -8.25 -1.25 -10.52
CA LEU A 260 -7.85 0.11 -10.19
C LEU A 260 -6.37 0.33 -10.54
N PRO A 261 -5.98 1.51 -11.05
CA PRO A 261 -4.55 1.86 -11.24
C PRO A 261 -3.78 2.02 -9.93
N CYS A 262 -4.48 2.26 -8.81
CA CYS A 262 -3.93 2.46 -7.47
C CYS A 262 -5.00 2.06 -6.44
N PRO A 263 -4.67 1.51 -5.26
CA PRO A 263 -5.67 1.14 -4.24
C PRO A 263 -6.52 2.33 -3.78
N ALA A 264 -6.00 3.57 -3.85
CA ALA A 264 -6.73 4.78 -3.51
C ALA A 264 -7.54 5.38 -4.66
N ALA A 265 -7.45 4.85 -5.88
CA ALA A 265 -8.08 5.44 -7.07
C ALA A 265 -9.62 5.47 -6.99
N ALA A 266 -10.22 4.55 -6.22
CA ALA A 266 -11.66 4.54 -5.98
C ALA A 266 -12.20 5.84 -5.32
N ALA A 267 -11.31 6.65 -4.71
CA ALA A 267 -11.69 7.96 -4.17
C ALA A 267 -11.98 9.00 -5.27
N ILE A 268 -11.46 8.81 -6.50
CA ILE A 268 -11.63 9.75 -7.61
C ILE A 268 -13.00 9.53 -8.26
N SER A 269 -14.00 10.30 -7.87
CA SER A 269 -15.37 10.18 -8.38
C SER A 269 -15.52 10.51 -9.87
N GLN A 270 -14.50 11.11 -10.48
CA GLN A 270 -14.46 11.42 -11.91
C GLN A 270 -14.07 10.20 -12.77
N LEU A 271 -13.68 9.07 -12.15
CA LEU A 271 -13.29 7.84 -12.84
C LEU A 271 -14.37 6.75 -12.66
N SER A 272 -14.56 5.98 -13.71
CA SER A 272 -15.33 4.73 -13.68
C SER A 272 -14.35 3.56 -13.80
N PHE A 273 -14.54 2.52 -13.00
CA PHE A 273 -13.68 1.36 -13.00
C PHE A 273 -14.39 0.16 -13.58
N GLU A 274 -13.67 -0.69 -14.27
CA GLU A 274 -14.19 -1.89 -14.90
C GLU A 274 -13.91 -3.14 -14.04
N ASN A 275 -14.69 -4.19 -14.24
CA ASN A 275 -14.69 -5.38 -13.41
C ASN A 275 -14.13 -6.59 -14.17
N VAL A 276 -13.24 -7.37 -13.53
CA VAL A 276 -12.66 -8.60 -14.11
C VAL A 276 -13.69 -9.69 -14.39
N ARG A 277 -14.90 -9.61 -13.83
CA ARG A 277 -16.02 -10.53 -14.14
C ARG A 277 -16.61 -10.28 -15.51
N GLU A 278 -16.49 -9.06 -16.02
CA GLU A 278 -17.18 -8.58 -17.23
C GLU A 278 -16.22 -8.34 -18.39
N ARG A 279 -14.98 -7.98 -18.09
CA ARG A 279 -13.99 -7.60 -19.08
C ARG A 279 -12.63 -8.23 -18.78
N ARG A 280 -11.89 -8.60 -19.82
CA ARG A 280 -10.54 -9.18 -19.67
C ARG A 280 -9.58 -8.16 -19.09
N LEU A 281 -8.68 -8.62 -18.23
CA LEU A 281 -7.71 -7.76 -17.54
C LEU A 281 -6.79 -7.02 -18.51
N GLU A 282 -6.41 -7.65 -19.63
CA GLU A 282 -5.62 -7.02 -20.70
C GLU A 282 -6.35 -5.82 -21.32
N GLU A 283 -7.64 -5.98 -21.62
CA GLU A 283 -8.46 -4.91 -22.18
C GLU A 283 -8.67 -3.76 -21.20
N ILE A 284 -8.90 -4.10 -19.91
CA ILE A 284 -8.99 -3.09 -18.85
C ILE A 284 -7.70 -2.30 -18.76
N TRP A 285 -6.55 -2.98 -18.72
CA TRP A 285 -5.24 -2.34 -18.64
C TRP A 285 -4.95 -1.41 -19.82
N ARG A 286 -5.26 -1.85 -21.03
CA ARG A 286 -4.91 -1.14 -22.28
C ARG A 286 -5.88 -0.03 -22.59
N ASP A 287 -7.19 -0.27 -22.43
CA ASP A 287 -8.23 0.50 -23.11
C ASP A 287 -9.14 1.27 -22.16
N SER A 288 -9.17 0.94 -20.84
CA SER A 288 -10.06 1.64 -19.92
C SER A 288 -9.65 3.09 -19.69
N ASP A 289 -10.61 3.98 -19.58
CA ASP A 289 -10.38 5.40 -19.29
C ASP A 289 -9.65 5.57 -17.93
N SER A 290 -10.02 4.76 -16.93
CA SER A 290 -9.38 4.82 -15.60
C SER A 290 -7.87 4.61 -15.63
N PHE A 291 -7.35 3.78 -16.54
CA PHE A 291 -5.91 3.57 -16.70
C PHE A 291 -5.27 4.58 -17.66
N ARG A 292 -5.98 4.98 -18.72
CA ARG A 292 -5.42 5.82 -19.79
C ARG A 292 -5.40 7.31 -19.45
N ARG A 293 -6.37 7.79 -18.67
CA ARG A 293 -6.60 9.24 -18.47
C ARG A 293 -5.36 10.00 -17.99
N TYR A 294 -4.58 9.40 -17.10
CA TYR A 294 -3.37 10.02 -16.54
C TYR A 294 -2.08 9.26 -16.91
N ARG A 295 -2.14 8.36 -17.89
CA ARG A 295 -0.97 7.63 -18.37
C ARG A 295 -0.08 8.54 -19.23
N GLY A 296 1.24 8.49 -19.00
CA GLY A 296 2.21 9.33 -19.72
C GLY A 296 2.17 10.79 -19.26
N THR A 297 2.57 11.70 -20.15
CA THR A 297 2.74 13.13 -19.82
C THR A 297 1.78 14.06 -20.57
N GLY A 298 1.07 13.54 -21.57
CA GLY A 298 0.21 14.34 -22.47
C GLY A 298 -1.01 15.00 -21.80
N TRP A 299 -1.45 14.49 -20.65
CA TRP A 299 -2.58 14.99 -19.86
C TRP A 299 -2.20 16.18 -18.95
N MET A 300 -0.90 16.37 -18.67
CA MET A 300 -0.40 17.28 -17.65
C MET A 300 -0.73 18.75 -17.94
N PRO A 301 -1.24 19.51 -16.94
CA PRO A 301 -1.35 20.97 -17.02
C PRO A 301 0.02 21.63 -16.75
N GLU A 302 0.10 22.95 -16.94
CA GLU A 302 1.20 23.72 -16.38
C GLU A 302 1.09 23.79 -14.84
N PRO A 303 2.23 23.79 -14.12
CA PRO A 303 3.62 23.83 -14.62
C PRO A 303 4.19 22.44 -14.99
N CYS A 304 3.49 21.33 -14.76
CA CYS A 304 4.02 19.97 -15.02
C CYS A 304 4.39 19.75 -16.49
N ARG A 305 3.62 20.29 -17.43
CA ARG A 305 3.83 20.11 -18.87
C ARG A 305 5.20 20.59 -19.35
N SER A 306 5.66 21.73 -18.86
CA SER A 306 6.96 22.32 -19.20
C SER A 306 8.09 21.96 -18.22
N CYS A 307 7.78 21.20 -17.15
CA CYS A 307 8.73 20.88 -16.10
C CYS A 307 9.73 19.81 -16.54
N ASP A 308 11.01 19.97 -16.22
CA ASP A 308 12.06 18.99 -16.47
C ASP A 308 11.85 17.69 -15.67
N ARG A 309 11.04 17.73 -14.63
CA ARG A 309 10.73 16.58 -13.77
C ARG A 309 9.53 15.76 -14.26
N ARG A 310 8.83 16.17 -15.31
CA ARG A 310 7.59 15.53 -15.79
C ARG A 310 7.69 14.01 -16.01
N GLU A 311 8.87 13.50 -16.37
CA GLU A 311 9.16 12.07 -16.57
C GLU A 311 9.85 11.42 -15.37
N ILE A 312 10.11 12.20 -14.30
CA ILE A 312 10.67 11.73 -13.02
C ILE A 312 9.54 11.45 -12.03
N ASP A 313 8.68 12.43 -11.77
CA ASP A 313 7.60 12.34 -10.80
C ASP A 313 6.22 12.03 -11.40
N TRP A 314 6.10 12.08 -12.75
CA TRP A 314 4.86 11.78 -13.50
C TRP A 314 3.67 12.63 -13.06
N GLY A 315 3.93 13.86 -12.59
CA GLY A 315 2.93 14.77 -12.07
C GLY A 315 2.41 14.42 -10.67
N GLY A 316 3.08 13.49 -9.98
CA GLY A 316 2.76 13.10 -8.60
C GLY A 316 1.51 12.21 -8.47
N CYS A 317 0.84 12.26 -7.32
CA CYS A 317 -0.26 11.38 -6.95
C CYS A 317 -1.63 11.97 -7.32
N ARG A 318 -2.34 11.32 -8.26
CA ARG A 318 -3.67 11.76 -8.71
C ARG A 318 -4.74 11.65 -7.63
N CYS A 319 -4.65 10.61 -6.79
CA CYS A 319 -5.57 10.43 -5.65
C CYS A 319 -5.42 11.54 -4.63
N GLN A 320 -4.18 11.94 -4.33
CA GLN A 320 -3.88 13.05 -3.41
C GLN A 320 -4.35 14.39 -3.99
N ALA A 321 -4.09 14.65 -5.27
CA ALA A 321 -4.58 15.83 -5.97
C ALA A 321 -6.11 15.93 -5.83
N PHE A 322 -6.84 14.86 -6.15
CA PHE A 322 -8.29 14.81 -6.02
C PHE A 322 -8.78 15.04 -4.58
N LEU A 323 -8.19 14.36 -3.61
CA LEU A 323 -8.62 14.47 -2.21
C LEU A 323 -8.41 15.88 -1.62
N LEU A 324 -7.41 16.61 -2.09
CA LEU A 324 -7.09 17.95 -1.60
C LEU A 324 -7.83 19.06 -2.35
N THR A 325 -8.06 18.88 -3.67
CA THR A 325 -8.58 19.95 -4.53
C THR A 325 -9.96 19.67 -5.15
N GLY A 326 -10.39 18.38 -5.15
CA GLY A 326 -11.59 17.94 -5.88
C GLY A 326 -11.32 17.64 -7.36
N ASP A 327 -10.10 17.83 -7.85
CA ASP A 327 -9.72 17.55 -9.25
C ASP A 327 -8.41 16.74 -9.32
N ALA A 328 -8.48 15.55 -9.92
CA ALA A 328 -7.30 14.70 -10.11
C ALA A 328 -6.40 15.17 -11.27
N GLY A 329 -6.84 16.10 -12.09
CA GLY A 329 -6.11 16.63 -13.26
C GLY A 329 -5.12 17.75 -12.93
N VAL A 330 -5.19 18.36 -11.75
CA VAL A 330 -4.30 19.46 -11.36
C VAL A 330 -2.88 18.95 -11.02
N THR A 331 -1.92 19.87 -10.99
CA THR A 331 -0.59 19.59 -10.45
C THR A 331 -0.72 19.12 -9.00
N ASP A 332 -0.03 18.03 -8.62
CA ASP A 332 -0.08 17.51 -7.25
C ASP A 332 0.23 18.63 -6.24
N PRO A 333 -0.64 18.89 -5.24
CA PRO A 333 -0.38 19.90 -4.21
C PRO A 333 0.90 19.65 -3.38
N ALA A 334 1.44 18.43 -3.35
CA ALA A 334 2.73 18.16 -2.72
C ALA A 334 3.91 18.80 -3.48
N CYS A 335 3.72 19.16 -4.77
CA CYS A 335 4.72 19.89 -5.53
C CYS A 335 4.75 21.37 -5.12
N SER A 336 5.93 21.89 -4.75
CA SER A 336 6.12 23.31 -4.41
C SER A 336 5.79 24.29 -5.55
N LEU A 337 5.77 23.79 -6.79
CA LEU A 337 5.37 24.57 -7.98
C LEU A 337 3.85 24.57 -8.23
N SER A 338 3.08 23.78 -7.47
CA SER A 338 1.62 23.75 -7.59
C SER A 338 0.99 25.01 -7.04
N ALA A 339 0.00 25.56 -7.75
CA ALA A 339 -0.84 26.65 -7.22
C ALA A 339 -1.59 26.23 -5.94
N ASP A 340 -1.83 24.93 -5.77
CA ASP A 340 -2.53 24.34 -4.62
C ASP A 340 -1.58 23.89 -3.50
N HIS A 341 -0.25 24.13 -3.63
CA HIS A 341 0.72 23.80 -2.58
C HIS A 341 0.39 24.39 -1.19
N PRO A 342 -0.20 25.59 -1.08
CA PRO A 342 -0.63 26.14 0.21
C PRO A 342 -1.57 25.21 1.00
N LEU A 343 -2.33 24.32 0.36
CA LEU A 343 -3.18 23.32 1.04
C LEU A 343 -2.33 22.31 1.81
N VAL A 344 -1.22 21.86 1.26
CA VAL A 344 -0.28 20.93 1.92
C VAL A 344 0.43 21.64 3.06
N VAL A 345 0.88 22.89 2.85
CA VAL A 345 1.49 23.71 3.90
C VAL A 345 0.54 23.89 5.09
N ALA A 346 -0.70 24.26 4.82
CA ALA A 346 -1.73 24.43 5.85
C ALA A 346 -2.00 23.13 6.64
N LEU A 347 -2.04 21.98 5.96
CA LEU A 347 -2.22 20.67 6.62
C LEU A 347 -1.02 20.28 7.48
N ARG A 348 0.19 20.50 6.98
CA ARG A 348 1.44 20.19 7.69
C ARG A 348 1.63 21.03 8.94
N ASP A 349 1.25 22.31 8.86
CA ASP A 349 1.45 23.30 9.90
C ASP A 349 0.22 23.47 10.80
N ALA A 350 -0.85 22.70 10.54
CA ALA A 350 -2.06 22.70 11.34
C ALA A 350 -1.77 22.25 12.78
N PRO A 351 -2.43 22.87 13.79
CA PRO A 351 -2.35 22.39 15.16
C PRO A 351 -2.85 20.95 15.28
N GLU A 352 -2.38 20.27 16.30
CA GLU A 352 -2.85 18.92 16.62
C GLU A 352 -4.31 18.99 17.07
N GLU A 353 -5.23 18.68 16.17
CA GLU A 353 -6.66 18.70 16.45
C GLU A 353 -7.35 17.41 15.96
N GLY A 354 -8.34 17.00 16.75
CA GLY A 354 -9.32 16.00 16.39
C GLY A 354 -9.21 14.69 17.15
N ALA A 355 -10.35 14.19 17.61
CA ALA A 355 -10.48 12.83 18.09
C ALA A 355 -10.29 11.86 16.91
N LEU A 356 -9.49 10.82 17.12
CA LEU A 356 -9.29 9.77 16.13
C LEU A 356 -10.60 9.05 15.83
N VAL A 357 -10.93 8.94 14.58
CA VAL A 357 -12.05 8.13 14.11
C VAL A 357 -11.52 6.75 13.75
N ALA A 358 -11.87 5.75 14.57
CA ALA A 358 -11.52 4.37 14.31
C ALA A 358 -12.20 3.85 13.03
N ARG A 359 -11.50 2.98 12.30
CA ARG A 359 -12.07 2.21 11.19
C ARG A 359 -13.24 1.38 11.75
N ARG A 360 -14.40 1.46 11.08
CA ARG A 360 -15.58 0.65 11.41
C ARG A 360 -15.91 -0.25 10.23
N ALA A 361 -16.22 -1.52 10.53
CA ALA A 361 -16.65 -2.52 9.55
C ALA A 361 -18.04 -2.22 8.96
#